data_16933da9ba66cd9416b743e06fb84219
#
_entry.id   16933da9ba66cd9416b743e06fb84219
#
_cell.length_a   1.000
_cell.length_b   1.000
_cell.length_c   1.000
_cell.angle_alpha   90.00
_cell.angle_beta   90.00
_cell.angle_gamma   90.00
#
_symmetry.space_group_name_H-M   'P 1'
#
loop_
_entity.id
_entity.type
_entity.pdbx_description
1 polymer ?
#
loop_
_entity_poly.entity_id
_entity_poly.type
_entity_poly.pdbx_seq_one_letter_code
_entity_poly.pdbx_strand_id
1 'polypeptide(L)'
;IFRTTLLALLACAPLLTAAASYDITTAWPVNVGPLNPHLYTPNQMFAQSMVYEPLVKYQADGAVKPWLATRWSHSADGKVWIFTLRNDVQFSNGEPFNAQAAVANFQAVLANRQRHAWLELTNQITDVRALGDTQLQITLKSAYYPFLQELALPRPFRFIAPSQFVEGGTQHGIKAPIGTGPWVLKTSKLNQYDVLVRNDRYWGDKPAIRQVTVKVIPDPMTRAVAFETGDIDLLYGNEGLLPLDTFARFSHNPAWRTQLSQPVETVMLALNSARAPTNELAVREALNYAVNKKSLIDNALYGTQQVADTLFAPSVPYANIGLKPRHYDPQQANALLENAGWIRPAGKAIREKNGQPLHIELSFIGTDALSKSMAEIIQADMRQVGVDVALIGEEESSIYARQRDGRFGMIFNRTWGAPYDPHAFMSSMRVPSHADYQAQQG
;
A
#
# COMPACT_ATOMS: atom_id res chain seq x y z
N ILE A 1 9.75 86.41 7.20
CA ILE A 1 9.29 85.30 6.33
C ILE A 1 9.98 84.00 6.78
N PHE A 2 9.28 83.28 7.63
CA PHE A 2 9.79 81.93 8.08
C PHE A 2 8.95 80.83 7.35
N ARG A 3 9.61 79.95 6.58
CA ARG A 3 9.03 78.74 6.01
C ARG A 3 9.29 77.62 6.94
N THR A 4 8.25 77.09 7.52
CA THR A 4 8.27 75.86 8.31
C THR A 4 8.05 74.69 7.37
N THR A 5 9.07 73.80 7.28
CA THR A 5 8.99 72.55 6.51
C THR A 5 8.51 71.45 7.46
N LEU A 6 7.34 70.90 7.18
CA LEU A 6 6.76 69.77 7.91
C LEU A 6 7.34 68.47 7.30
N LEU A 7 8.19 67.75 8.07
CA LEU A 7 8.62 66.39 7.73
C LEU A 7 7.54 65.39 8.16
N ALA A 8 6.89 64.76 7.19
CA ALA A 8 6.01 63.67 7.43
C ALA A 8 6.86 62.36 7.57
N LEU A 9 6.94 61.80 8.77
CA LEU A 9 7.48 60.45 8.99
C LEU A 9 6.40 59.44 8.53
N LEU A 10 6.64 58.80 7.39
CA LEU A 10 5.91 57.57 7.02
C LEU A 10 6.44 56.43 7.92
N ALA A 11 5.63 56.03 8.88
CA ALA A 11 5.85 54.78 9.62
C ALA A 11 5.51 53.59 8.70
N CYS A 12 6.54 52.93 8.14
CA CYS A 12 6.38 51.59 7.52
C CYS A 12 6.10 50.58 8.63
N ALA A 13 4.85 50.30 8.89
CA ALA A 13 4.47 49.11 9.64
C ALA A 13 4.74 47.88 8.75
N PRO A 14 5.45 46.82 9.24
CA PRO A 14 5.56 45.61 8.49
C PRO A 14 4.15 44.99 8.38
N LEU A 15 3.65 44.88 7.17
CA LEU A 15 2.50 44.03 6.85
C LEU A 15 2.96 42.60 7.12
N LEU A 16 2.62 42.10 8.30
CA LEU A 16 2.59 40.67 8.55
C LEU A 16 1.53 40.07 7.60
N THR A 17 1.99 39.60 6.45
CA THR A 17 1.19 38.77 5.59
C THR A 17 0.92 37.49 6.40
N ALA A 18 -0.25 37.40 7.00
CA ALA A 18 -0.75 36.13 7.54
C ALA A 18 -0.68 35.13 6.37
N ALA A 19 0.11 34.08 6.54
CA ALA A 19 0.16 33.00 5.58
C ALA A 19 -1.27 32.52 5.37
N ALA A 20 -1.77 32.55 4.13
CA ALA A 20 -3.11 32.09 3.81
C ALA A 20 -3.22 30.63 4.22
N SER A 21 -4.12 30.33 5.14
CA SER A 21 -4.42 28.95 5.51
C SER A 21 -5.33 28.37 4.45
N TYR A 22 -4.92 27.25 3.86
CA TYR A 22 -5.68 26.57 2.81
C TYR A 22 -6.44 25.39 3.39
N ASP A 23 -7.71 25.28 2.98
CA ASP A 23 -8.50 24.07 3.13
C ASP A 23 -8.49 23.34 1.78
N ILE A 24 -8.37 22.02 1.79
CA ILE A 24 -8.47 21.20 0.59
C ILE A 24 -9.56 20.15 0.73
N THR A 25 -10.13 19.80 -0.40
CA THR A 25 -11.11 18.72 -0.52
C THR A 25 -10.57 17.64 -1.45
N THR A 26 -10.68 16.41 -1.01
CA THR A 26 -10.39 15.22 -1.81
C THR A 26 -11.57 14.25 -1.74
N ALA A 27 -11.46 13.10 -2.37
CA ALA A 27 -12.50 12.08 -2.33
C ALA A 27 -11.89 10.69 -2.12
N TRP A 28 -12.67 9.83 -1.48
CA TRP A 28 -12.35 8.42 -1.28
C TRP A 28 -13.62 7.59 -1.46
N PRO A 29 -13.55 6.31 -1.85
CA PRO A 29 -14.74 5.50 -2.08
C PRO A 29 -15.60 5.22 -0.85
N VAL A 30 -15.00 5.26 0.34
CA VAL A 30 -15.65 4.96 1.62
C VAL A 30 -15.11 5.89 2.70
N ASN A 31 -15.81 5.97 3.84
CA ASN A 31 -15.30 6.71 5.00
C ASN A 31 -13.97 6.15 5.50
N VAL A 32 -13.20 6.98 6.19
CA VAL A 32 -11.88 6.60 6.74
C VAL A 32 -11.95 5.50 7.80
N GLY A 33 -13.12 5.30 8.38
CA GLY A 33 -13.35 4.32 9.43
C GLY A 33 -13.05 4.84 10.83
N PRO A 34 -13.11 3.95 11.86
CA PRO A 34 -12.82 4.30 13.24
C PRO A 34 -11.38 4.72 13.50
N LEU A 35 -10.47 4.38 12.58
CA LEU A 35 -9.04 4.65 12.65
C LEU A 35 -8.38 4.03 13.89
N ASN A 36 -8.70 2.79 14.18
CA ASN A 36 -7.95 2.01 15.16
C ASN A 36 -6.56 1.66 14.57
N PRO A 37 -5.44 2.15 15.16
CA PRO A 37 -4.12 1.97 14.55
C PRO A 37 -3.61 0.53 14.61
N HIS A 38 -4.25 -0.32 15.40
CA HIS A 38 -3.89 -1.71 15.61
C HIS A 38 -4.81 -2.70 14.89
N LEU A 39 -5.73 -2.19 14.06
CA LEU A 39 -6.63 -3.01 13.24
C LEU A 39 -6.59 -2.53 11.78
N TYR A 40 -7.20 -3.31 10.89
CA TYR A 40 -7.05 -3.16 9.44
C TYR A 40 -8.29 -2.56 8.78
N THR A 41 -9.31 -3.33 8.57
CA THR A 41 -10.57 -2.87 7.98
C THR A 41 -11.63 -2.69 9.07
N PRO A 42 -12.48 -1.66 8.97
CA PRO A 42 -12.65 -0.68 7.89
C PRO A 42 -11.78 0.59 8.01
N ASN A 43 -10.56 0.48 8.47
CA ASN A 43 -9.66 1.63 8.69
C ASN A 43 -8.85 1.93 7.43
N GLN A 44 -8.97 3.14 6.89
CA GLN A 44 -8.22 3.54 5.70
C GLN A 44 -6.78 3.91 6.04
N MET A 45 -5.84 3.29 5.36
CA MET A 45 -4.41 3.36 5.69
C MET A 45 -3.85 4.77 5.54
N PHE A 46 -4.30 5.53 4.52
CA PHE A 46 -3.84 6.92 4.35
C PHE A 46 -4.21 7.80 5.54
N ALA A 47 -5.44 7.65 6.07
CA ALA A 47 -5.90 8.42 7.22
C ALA A 47 -5.23 7.96 8.52
N GLN A 48 -4.99 6.67 8.69
CA GLN A 48 -4.17 6.17 9.80
C GLN A 48 -2.77 6.81 9.77
N SER A 49 -2.17 6.94 8.59
CA SER A 49 -0.84 7.55 8.43
C SER A 49 -0.83 9.06 8.69
N MET A 50 -1.96 9.74 8.53
CA MET A 50 -2.11 11.15 8.87
C MET A 50 -2.19 11.38 10.38
N VAL A 51 -2.83 10.46 11.10
CA VAL A 51 -3.16 10.60 12.53
C VAL A 51 -2.09 9.98 13.43
N TYR A 52 -1.46 8.88 13.01
CA TYR A 52 -0.54 8.10 13.83
C TYR A 52 0.85 8.05 13.27
N GLU A 53 1.84 8.08 14.15
CA GLU A 53 3.25 8.11 13.79
C GLU A 53 4.00 6.88 14.29
N PRO A 54 5.09 6.47 13.56
CA PRO A 54 5.95 5.36 13.96
C PRO A 54 7.11 5.82 14.83
N LEU A 55 7.85 4.87 15.40
CA LEU A 55 9.14 5.15 16.04
C LEU A 55 10.19 5.65 15.06
N VAL A 56 10.21 5.05 13.88
CA VAL A 56 11.14 5.38 12.79
C VAL A 56 10.36 5.51 11.49
N LYS A 57 10.82 6.36 10.57
CA LYS A 57 10.11 6.67 9.33
C LYS A 57 10.83 6.13 8.12
N TYR A 58 10.10 5.42 7.28
CA TYR A 58 10.58 4.89 6.01
C TYR A 58 10.76 6.01 4.97
N GLN A 59 11.86 5.95 4.21
CA GLN A 59 12.20 6.89 3.15
C GLN A 59 11.99 6.25 1.77
N ALA A 60 11.90 7.10 0.74
CA ALA A 60 11.72 6.65 -0.63
C ALA A 60 12.85 5.74 -1.15
N ASP A 61 14.06 5.89 -0.63
CA ASP A 61 15.21 5.05 -0.95
C ASP A 61 15.29 3.76 -0.12
N GLY A 62 14.31 3.52 0.75
CA GLY A 62 14.26 2.35 1.63
C GLY A 62 15.02 2.50 2.95
N ALA A 63 15.72 3.60 3.15
CA ALA A 63 16.34 3.90 4.44
C ALA A 63 15.27 4.25 5.49
N VAL A 64 15.58 4.02 6.74
CA VAL A 64 14.77 4.49 7.88
C VAL A 64 15.48 5.62 8.58
N LYS A 65 14.73 6.65 8.91
CA LYS A 65 15.25 7.79 9.68
C LYS A 65 14.59 7.89 11.06
N PRO A 66 15.22 8.59 12.02
CA PRO A 66 14.59 8.94 13.28
C PRO A 66 13.24 9.64 13.10
N TRP A 67 12.27 9.30 13.96
CA TRP A 67 10.98 9.97 13.98
C TRP A 67 10.54 10.21 15.43
N LEU A 68 9.62 9.41 16.01
CA LEU A 68 9.34 9.52 17.47
C LEU A 68 10.52 9.04 18.32
N ALA A 69 11.33 8.11 17.81
CA ALA A 69 12.65 7.80 18.35
C ALA A 69 13.70 8.69 17.68
N THR A 70 14.59 9.28 18.48
CA THR A 70 15.67 10.14 18.00
C THR A 70 16.93 9.36 17.65
N ARG A 71 17.15 8.23 18.32
CA ARG A 71 18.26 7.29 18.09
C ARG A 71 17.92 5.93 18.66
N TRP A 72 18.70 4.95 18.28
CA TRP A 72 18.60 3.57 18.78
C TRP A 72 19.94 2.87 18.73
N SER A 73 20.06 1.82 19.54
CA SER A 73 21.18 0.90 19.55
C SER A 73 20.68 -0.52 19.78
N HIS A 74 21.52 -1.50 19.52
CA HIS A 74 21.18 -2.90 19.76
C HIS A 74 22.37 -3.66 20.34
N SER A 75 22.09 -4.77 21.03
CA SER A 75 23.09 -5.72 21.51
C SER A 75 23.87 -6.36 20.35
N ALA A 76 25.04 -6.91 20.64
CA ALA A 76 25.89 -7.54 19.65
C ALA A 76 25.21 -8.69 18.91
N ASP A 77 24.31 -9.42 19.60
CA ASP A 77 23.52 -10.52 19.00
C ASP A 77 22.26 -10.06 18.25
N GLY A 78 22.00 -8.74 18.21
CA GLY A 78 20.87 -8.16 17.49
C GLY A 78 19.51 -8.40 18.12
N LYS A 79 19.45 -8.90 19.36
CA LYS A 79 18.18 -9.27 20.00
C LYS A 79 17.58 -8.17 20.86
N VAL A 80 18.39 -7.36 21.52
CA VAL A 80 17.92 -6.31 22.44
C VAL A 80 18.14 -4.95 21.79
N TRP A 81 17.06 -4.22 21.62
CA TRP A 81 17.06 -2.88 21.01
C TRP A 81 16.62 -1.85 22.03
N ILE A 82 17.33 -0.73 22.08
CA ILE A 82 16.99 0.41 22.94
C ILE A 82 16.79 1.63 22.08
N PHE A 83 15.58 2.21 22.17
CA PHE A 83 15.19 3.43 21.47
C PHE A 83 15.14 4.59 22.46
N THR A 84 15.76 5.70 22.10
CA THR A 84 15.59 6.95 22.83
C THR A 84 14.48 7.74 22.17
N LEU A 85 13.43 8.05 22.92
CA LEU A 85 12.24 8.75 22.44
C LEU A 85 12.40 10.26 22.56
N ARG A 86 11.70 11.00 21.68
CA ARG A 86 11.52 12.44 21.85
C ARG A 86 10.81 12.72 23.17
N ASN A 87 11.15 13.86 23.78
CA ASN A 87 10.53 14.32 25.03
C ASN A 87 9.57 15.49 24.84
N ASP A 88 9.33 15.91 23.60
CA ASP A 88 8.50 17.06 23.22
C ASP A 88 7.21 16.67 22.48
N VAL A 89 6.80 15.41 22.54
CA VAL A 89 5.65 14.88 21.82
C VAL A 89 4.45 14.72 22.74
N GLN A 90 3.31 15.25 22.30
CA GLN A 90 2.01 15.04 22.91
C GLN A 90 1.05 14.37 21.93
N PHE A 91 0.13 13.56 22.45
CA PHE A 91 -1.08 13.20 21.71
C PHE A 91 -1.96 14.45 21.51
N SER A 92 -2.85 14.41 20.52
CA SER A 92 -3.67 15.56 20.17
C SER A 92 -4.62 16.02 21.28
N ASN A 93 -4.87 15.19 22.30
CA ASN A 93 -5.62 15.53 23.50
C ASN A 93 -4.77 16.10 24.64
N GLY A 94 -3.45 16.25 24.45
CA GLY A 94 -2.52 16.78 25.43
C GLY A 94 -1.84 15.74 26.32
N GLU A 95 -2.20 14.47 26.25
CA GLU A 95 -1.46 13.41 26.95
C GLU A 95 -0.02 13.32 26.44
N PRO A 96 0.97 13.09 27.33
CA PRO A 96 2.36 12.95 26.87
C PRO A 96 2.56 11.62 26.12
N PHE A 97 3.33 11.66 25.04
CA PHE A 97 3.91 10.47 24.46
C PHE A 97 5.25 10.19 25.15
N ASN A 98 5.35 9.04 25.79
CA ASN A 98 6.54 8.61 26.51
C ASN A 98 6.73 7.09 26.37
N ALA A 99 7.76 6.55 27.01
CA ALA A 99 8.06 5.12 26.95
C ALA A 99 6.89 4.26 27.51
N GLN A 100 6.21 4.73 28.55
CA GLN A 100 5.06 4.02 29.13
C GLN A 100 3.90 3.94 28.13
N ALA A 101 3.60 5.02 27.43
CA ALA A 101 2.57 5.04 26.38
C ALA A 101 2.96 4.11 25.23
N ALA A 102 4.23 4.10 24.83
CA ALA A 102 4.73 3.19 23.80
C ALA A 102 4.58 1.72 24.23
N VAL A 103 4.98 1.38 25.44
CA VAL A 103 4.83 0.01 26.01
C VAL A 103 3.36 -0.41 26.00
N ALA A 104 2.44 0.45 26.43
CA ALA A 104 1.01 0.14 26.44
C ALA A 104 0.49 -0.20 25.04
N ASN A 105 0.92 0.53 24.01
CA ASN A 105 0.56 0.26 22.63
C ASN A 105 1.14 -1.06 22.11
N PHE A 106 2.43 -1.32 22.36
CA PHE A 106 3.02 -2.62 21.97
C PHE A 106 2.30 -3.78 22.66
N GLN A 107 1.99 -3.67 23.94
CA GLN A 107 1.26 -4.69 24.68
C GLN A 107 -0.13 -4.91 24.11
N ALA A 108 -0.84 -3.86 23.70
CA ALA A 108 -2.14 -3.98 23.06
C ALA A 108 -2.07 -4.76 21.73
N VAL A 109 -1.05 -4.50 20.92
CA VAL A 109 -0.79 -5.26 19.68
C VAL A 109 -0.47 -6.70 19.99
N LEU A 110 0.46 -6.94 20.92
CA LEU A 110 0.92 -8.29 21.26
C LEU A 110 -0.14 -9.13 21.97
N ALA A 111 -1.09 -8.53 22.68
CA ALA A 111 -2.25 -9.21 23.23
C ALA A 111 -3.17 -9.80 22.15
N ASN A 112 -3.11 -9.27 20.94
CA ASN A 112 -3.87 -9.73 19.77
C ASN A 112 -2.94 -10.34 18.71
N ARG A 113 -1.91 -11.08 19.12
CA ARG A 113 -0.87 -11.64 18.23
C ARG A 113 -1.43 -12.40 17.05
N GLN A 114 -2.46 -13.20 17.27
CA GLN A 114 -3.03 -14.01 16.21
C GLN A 114 -3.53 -13.16 15.05
N ARG A 115 -4.10 -12.00 15.33
CA ARG A 115 -4.56 -11.07 14.31
C ARG A 115 -3.41 -10.46 13.49
N HIS A 116 -2.23 -10.39 14.09
CA HIS A 116 -1.03 -9.81 13.51
C HIS A 116 0.01 -10.85 13.05
N ALA A 117 -0.35 -12.13 13.05
CA ALA A 117 0.57 -13.23 12.73
C ALA A 117 1.14 -13.17 11.29
N TRP A 118 0.47 -12.45 10.40
CA TRP A 118 0.95 -12.18 9.04
C TRP A 118 2.27 -11.41 9.00
N LEU A 119 2.55 -10.61 10.04
CA LEU A 119 3.75 -9.81 10.19
C LEU A 119 4.72 -10.53 11.14
N GLU A 120 5.82 -11.02 10.60
CA GLU A 120 6.78 -11.84 11.36
C GLU A 120 7.35 -11.09 12.56
N LEU A 121 7.49 -9.77 12.48
CA LEU A 121 7.94 -8.98 13.63
C LEU A 121 7.10 -9.22 14.88
N THR A 122 5.80 -9.38 14.72
CA THR A 122 4.90 -9.69 15.86
C THR A 122 5.27 -10.99 16.55
N ASN A 123 5.75 -11.99 15.80
CA ASN A 123 6.21 -13.26 16.33
C ASN A 123 7.63 -13.16 16.93
N GLN A 124 8.43 -12.22 16.47
CA GLN A 124 9.80 -12.01 16.95
C GLN A 124 9.88 -11.28 18.29
N ILE A 125 8.94 -10.37 18.58
CA ILE A 125 8.96 -9.59 19.83
C ILE A 125 8.60 -10.48 21.03
N THR A 126 9.51 -10.59 21.99
CA THR A 126 9.33 -11.34 23.23
C THR A 126 9.05 -10.48 24.44
N ASP A 127 9.56 -9.24 24.47
CA ASP A 127 9.41 -8.32 25.58
C ASP A 127 9.50 -6.88 25.11
N VAL A 128 8.72 -6.01 25.73
CA VAL A 128 8.77 -4.56 25.55
C VAL A 128 8.67 -3.90 26.91
N ARG A 129 9.63 -3.04 27.27
CA ARG A 129 9.63 -2.36 28.55
C ARG A 129 10.16 -0.94 28.47
N ALA A 130 9.70 -0.09 29.37
CA ALA A 130 10.23 1.25 29.57
C ALA A 130 11.44 1.23 30.50
N LEU A 131 12.51 1.93 30.12
CA LEU A 131 13.69 2.18 30.97
C LEU A 131 13.68 3.66 31.42
N GLY A 132 12.60 4.09 32.08
CA GLY A 132 12.30 5.49 32.33
C GLY A 132 11.37 6.08 31.29
N ASP A 133 11.23 7.42 31.29
CA ASP A 133 10.22 8.09 30.44
C ASP A 133 10.60 8.17 28.97
N THR A 134 11.89 8.14 28.65
CA THR A 134 12.39 8.43 27.31
C THR A 134 13.13 7.25 26.66
N GLN A 135 13.23 6.11 27.31
CA GLN A 135 13.89 4.93 26.74
C GLN A 135 12.94 3.74 26.68
N LEU A 136 12.89 3.11 25.52
CA LEU A 136 12.10 1.94 25.21
C LEU A 136 13.01 0.79 24.84
N GLN A 137 12.89 -0.35 25.54
CA GLN A 137 13.61 -1.57 25.21
C GLN A 137 12.67 -2.57 24.54
N ILE A 138 13.08 -3.09 23.40
CA ILE A 138 12.37 -4.16 22.67
C ILE A 138 13.32 -5.34 22.54
N THR A 139 12.88 -6.51 22.98
CA THR A 139 13.66 -7.76 22.90
C THR A 139 13.01 -8.69 21.85
N LEU A 140 13.86 -9.24 20.99
CA LEU A 140 13.48 -10.15 19.90
C LEU A 140 13.96 -11.58 20.21
N LYS A 141 13.32 -12.58 19.62
CA LYS A 141 13.77 -13.98 19.69
C LYS A 141 15.14 -14.20 19.06
N SER A 142 15.38 -13.52 17.95
CA SER A 142 16.61 -13.61 17.17
C SER A 142 16.90 -12.26 16.52
N ALA A 143 18.10 -12.09 15.97
CA ALA A 143 18.39 -10.96 15.09
C ALA A 143 17.39 -10.98 13.93
N TYR A 144 16.74 -9.86 13.71
CA TYR A 144 15.67 -9.72 12.73
C TYR A 144 15.94 -8.53 11.81
N TYR A 145 16.42 -8.79 10.63
CA TYR A 145 16.93 -7.76 9.73
C TYR A 145 15.88 -6.70 9.33
N PRO A 146 14.62 -7.04 9.01
CA PRO A 146 13.60 -6.06 8.63
C PRO A 146 12.99 -5.29 9.81
N PHE A 147 13.54 -5.39 11.01
CA PHE A 147 12.93 -4.86 12.25
C PHE A 147 12.54 -3.37 12.12
N LEU A 148 13.48 -2.53 11.72
CA LEU A 148 13.22 -1.10 11.63
C LEU A 148 12.22 -0.75 10.51
N GLN A 149 12.30 -1.43 9.37
CA GLN A 149 11.35 -1.23 8.27
C GLN A 149 9.93 -1.61 8.69
N GLU A 150 9.77 -2.69 9.42
CA GLU A 150 8.45 -3.15 9.86
C GLU A 150 7.88 -2.29 11.00
N LEU A 151 8.73 -1.69 11.84
CA LEU A 151 8.30 -0.66 12.79
C LEU A 151 7.78 0.60 12.10
N ALA A 152 8.25 0.88 10.89
CA ALA A 152 7.84 2.05 10.12
C ALA A 152 6.51 1.85 9.37
N LEU A 153 5.95 0.64 9.33
CA LEU A 153 4.69 0.35 8.66
C LEU A 153 3.54 1.24 9.17
N PRO A 154 2.54 1.56 8.35
CA PRO A 154 1.37 2.33 8.80
C PRO A 154 0.61 1.67 9.95
N ARG A 155 0.71 0.36 10.08
CA ARG A 155 0.07 -0.47 11.13
C ARG A 155 0.77 -1.83 11.22
N PRO A 156 0.78 -2.52 12.38
CA PRO A 156 0.06 -2.20 13.62
C PRO A 156 0.87 -1.40 14.66
N PHE A 157 2.16 -1.09 14.42
CA PHE A 157 3.06 -0.55 15.44
C PHE A 157 3.10 0.99 15.46
N ARG A 158 1.94 1.64 15.43
CA ARG A 158 1.81 3.07 15.68
C ARG A 158 0.99 3.33 16.93
N PHE A 159 1.00 4.56 17.43
CA PHE A 159 0.66 4.86 18.81
C PHE A 159 -0.61 5.70 18.91
N ILE A 160 -1.57 5.19 19.69
CA ILE A 160 -2.76 5.88 20.15
C ILE A 160 -2.63 6.22 21.64
N ALA A 161 -3.23 7.34 22.08
CA ALA A 161 -3.26 7.68 23.49
C ALA A 161 -3.86 6.53 24.32
N PRO A 162 -3.17 6.02 25.34
CA PRO A 162 -3.66 4.90 26.15
C PRO A 162 -5.02 5.15 26.82
N SER A 163 -5.38 6.40 27.09
CA SER A 163 -6.71 6.76 27.59
C SER A 163 -7.85 6.38 26.64
N GLN A 164 -7.54 6.11 25.38
CA GLN A 164 -8.52 5.73 24.36
C GLN A 164 -8.72 4.22 24.25
N PHE A 165 -8.03 3.43 25.04
CA PHE A 165 -8.20 1.98 25.09
C PHE A 165 -9.60 1.60 25.58
N VAL A 166 -10.10 0.50 25.05
CA VAL A 166 -11.36 -0.16 25.45
C VAL A 166 -10.99 -1.52 26.03
N GLU A 167 -11.52 -1.83 27.23
CA GLU A 167 -11.24 -3.10 27.91
C GLU A 167 -9.72 -3.39 28.06
N GLY A 168 -8.94 -2.35 28.33
CA GLY A 168 -7.51 -2.47 28.56
C GLY A 168 -6.63 -2.63 27.33
N GLY A 169 -7.18 -2.47 26.12
CA GLY A 169 -6.47 -2.60 24.85
C GLY A 169 -7.20 -1.96 23.69
N THR A 170 -6.92 -2.47 22.50
CA THR A 170 -7.47 -1.95 21.24
C THR A 170 -8.18 -3.01 20.41
N GLN A 171 -8.17 -4.26 20.86
CA GLN A 171 -8.72 -5.40 20.13
C GLN A 171 -10.24 -5.25 19.88
N HIS A 172 -10.97 -4.69 20.83
CA HIS A 172 -12.43 -4.56 20.79
C HIS A 172 -12.90 -3.15 20.40
N GLY A 173 -11.99 -2.28 19.99
CA GLY A 173 -12.26 -0.92 19.59
C GLY A 173 -11.41 0.11 20.32
N ILE A 174 -11.68 1.37 20.03
CA ILE A 174 -11.07 2.55 20.64
C ILE A 174 -12.17 3.57 20.95
N LYS A 175 -11.92 4.47 21.89
CA LYS A 175 -12.88 5.55 22.21
C LYS A 175 -12.86 6.63 21.12
N ALA A 176 -11.67 7.12 20.76
CA ALA A 176 -11.46 8.10 19.71
C ALA A 176 -10.05 7.95 19.12
N PRO A 177 -9.83 8.33 17.85
CA PRO A 177 -8.54 8.19 17.18
C PRO A 177 -7.58 9.33 17.56
N ILE A 178 -7.04 9.28 18.77
CA ILE A 178 -6.14 10.27 19.32
C ILE A 178 -4.69 9.82 19.13
N GLY A 179 -4.01 10.39 18.15
CA GLY A 179 -2.61 10.12 17.82
C GLY A 179 -1.69 11.30 18.05
N THR A 180 -0.44 11.16 17.66
CA THR A 180 0.60 12.20 17.72
C THR A 180 0.82 12.92 16.40
N GLY A 181 0.20 12.46 15.32
CA GLY A 181 0.42 12.94 13.98
C GLY A 181 -0.04 14.38 13.71
N PRO A 182 0.29 14.91 12.53
CA PRO A 182 -0.04 16.29 12.17
C PRO A 182 -1.53 16.56 11.96
N TRP A 183 -2.35 15.52 11.93
CA TRP A 183 -3.79 15.60 11.65
C TRP A 183 -4.63 14.94 12.73
N VAL A 184 -5.82 15.49 12.95
CA VAL A 184 -6.84 14.99 13.86
C VAL A 184 -8.13 14.77 13.08
N LEU A 185 -8.77 13.61 13.26
CA LEU A 185 -10.11 13.38 12.74
C LEU A 185 -11.11 14.18 13.58
N LYS A 186 -11.69 15.24 13.00
CA LYS A 186 -12.63 16.13 13.67
C LYS A 186 -14.05 15.59 13.66
N THR A 187 -14.50 15.11 12.50
CA THR A 187 -15.86 14.59 12.34
C THR A 187 -15.94 13.64 11.16
N SER A 188 -16.87 12.72 11.23
CA SER A 188 -17.24 11.79 10.16
C SER A 188 -18.75 11.78 10.00
N LYS A 189 -19.21 11.80 8.74
CA LYS A 189 -20.61 11.57 8.41
C LYS A 189 -20.68 10.40 7.44
N LEU A 190 -21.33 9.33 7.90
CA LEU A 190 -21.38 8.06 7.16
C LEU A 190 -21.88 8.27 5.73
N ASN A 191 -21.14 7.70 4.77
CA ASN A 191 -21.39 7.77 3.33
C ASN A 191 -21.42 9.20 2.74
N GLN A 192 -20.89 10.19 3.45
CA GLN A 192 -20.87 11.57 2.99
C GLN A 192 -19.47 12.18 3.02
N TYR A 193 -18.85 12.28 4.19
CA TYR A 193 -17.53 12.88 4.31
C TYR A 193 -16.82 12.54 5.63
N ASP A 194 -15.52 12.77 5.64
CA ASP A 194 -14.68 12.85 6.82
C ASP A 194 -13.93 14.18 6.80
N VAL A 195 -13.70 14.78 7.96
CA VAL A 195 -12.96 16.03 8.10
C VAL A 195 -11.77 15.81 9.03
N LEU A 196 -10.57 16.04 8.48
CA LEU A 196 -9.33 16.05 9.26
C LEU A 196 -8.86 17.49 9.39
N VAL A 197 -8.45 17.87 10.59
CA VAL A 197 -7.93 19.21 10.88
C VAL A 197 -6.49 19.11 11.35
N ARG A 198 -5.73 20.17 11.15
CA ARG A 198 -4.36 20.27 11.62
C ARG A 198 -4.30 20.10 13.13
N ASN A 199 -3.35 19.30 13.60
CA ASN A 199 -3.06 19.14 15.02
C ASN A 199 -2.18 20.32 15.50
N ASP A 200 -2.76 21.24 16.26
CA ASP A 200 -2.03 22.41 16.77
C ASP A 200 -0.99 22.05 17.83
N ARG A 201 -1.05 20.86 18.42
CA ARG A 201 -0.06 20.30 19.38
C ARG A 201 1.05 19.51 18.71
N TYR A 202 1.07 19.47 17.36
CA TYR A 202 2.06 18.69 16.64
C TYR A 202 3.48 19.16 16.91
N TRP A 203 4.37 18.23 17.23
CA TRP A 203 5.77 18.48 17.59
C TRP A 203 6.67 18.90 16.42
N GLY A 204 6.33 18.46 15.22
CA GLY A 204 7.07 18.76 14.01
C GLY A 204 6.53 19.98 13.28
N ASP A 205 6.96 20.13 12.02
CA ASP A 205 6.48 21.20 11.15
C ASP A 205 4.98 21.03 10.90
N LYS A 206 4.22 22.06 11.25
CA LYS A 206 2.77 22.05 11.08
C LYS A 206 2.44 22.17 9.58
N PRO A 207 1.47 21.39 9.08
CA PRO A 207 0.99 21.55 7.70
C PRO A 207 0.53 22.97 7.42
N ALA A 208 0.83 23.47 6.23
CA ALA A 208 0.27 24.76 5.77
C ALA A 208 -1.25 24.66 5.54
N ILE A 209 -1.73 23.47 5.15
CA ILE A 209 -3.15 23.16 5.03
C ILE A 209 -3.76 23.05 6.43
N ARG A 210 -4.86 23.73 6.66
CA ARG A 210 -5.58 23.72 7.94
C ARG A 210 -6.55 22.57 8.07
N GLN A 211 -7.22 22.22 6.98
CA GLN A 211 -8.30 21.24 6.96
C GLN A 211 -8.29 20.44 5.66
N VAL A 212 -8.52 19.14 5.78
CA VAL A 212 -8.75 18.23 4.66
C VAL A 212 -10.15 17.64 4.81
N THR A 213 -11.02 17.90 3.83
CA THR A 213 -12.31 17.23 3.73
C THR A 213 -12.18 16.09 2.72
N VAL A 214 -12.55 14.89 3.16
CA VAL A 214 -12.56 13.69 2.31
C VAL A 214 -14.02 13.37 2.01
N LYS A 215 -14.48 13.68 0.81
CA LYS A 215 -15.84 13.32 0.37
C LYS A 215 -15.90 11.83 0.03
N VAL A 216 -16.98 11.18 0.43
CA VAL A 216 -17.25 9.79 0.06
C VAL A 216 -17.91 9.76 -1.30
N ILE A 217 -17.16 9.35 -2.32
CA ILE A 217 -17.65 9.24 -3.70
C ILE A 217 -17.19 7.86 -4.23
N PRO A 218 -18.07 6.83 -4.17
CA PRO A 218 -17.70 5.46 -4.56
C PRO A 218 -17.35 5.29 -6.04
N ASP A 219 -18.07 6.00 -6.93
CA ASP A 219 -17.87 5.86 -8.37
C ASP A 219 -16.68 6.67 -8.86
N PRO A 220 -15.69 6.04 -9.56
CA PRO A 220 -14.50 6.74 -10.04
C PRO A 220 -14.78 7.81 -11.10
N MET A 221 -15.78 7.63 -11.95
CA MET A 221 -16.15 8.64 -12.94
C MET A 221 -16.77 9.87 -12.27
N THR A 222 -17.60 9.66 -11.27
CA THR A 222 -18.18 10.75 -10.45
C THR A 222 -17.09 11.53 -9.72
N ARG A 223 -16.04 10.84 -9.20
CA ARG A 223 -14.87 11.52 -8.61
C ARG A 223 -14.14 12.38 -9.64
N ALA A 224 -13.94 11.88 -10.86
CA ALA A 224 -13.30 12.62 -11.93
C ALA A 224 -14.09 13.89 -12.28
N VAL A 225 -15.41 13.80 -12.39
CA VAL A 225 -16.28 14.96 -12.66
C VAL A 225 -16.20 15.97 -11.51
N ALA A 226 -16.23 15.52 -10.25
CA ALA A 226 -16.09 16.40 -9.10
C ALA A 226 -14.75 17.17 -9.11
N PHE A 227 -13.67 16.55 -9.58
CA PHE A 227 -12.39 17.21 -9.78
C PHE A 227 -12.45 18.24 -10.92
N GLU A 228 -13.03 17.90 -12.07
CA GLU A 228 -13.15 18.81 -13.21
C GLU A 228 -13.99 20.05 -12.88
N THR A 229 -15.04 19.90 -12.09
CA THR A 229 -15.94 20.99 -11.70
C THR A 229 -15.42 21.84 -10.54
N GLY A 230 -14.34 21.41 -9.89
CA GLY A 230 -13.75 22.12 -8.75
C GLY A 230 -14.39 21.78 -7.41
N ASP A 231 -15.28 20.77 -7.33
CA ASP A 231 -15.87 20.30 -6.08
C ASP A 231 -14.83 19.61 -5.19
N ILE A 232 -13.79 19.04 -5.80
CA ILE A 232 -12.60 18.52 -5.13
C ILE A 232 -11.34 19.10 -5.77
N ASP A 233 -10.31 19.28 -4.94
CA ASP A 233 -9.06 19.95 -5.31
C ASP A 233 -7.95 18.96 -5.66
N LEU A 234 -8.04 17.75 -5.16
CA LEU A 234 -7.02 16.71 -5.28
C LEU A 234 -7.68 15.34 -5.46
N LEU A 235 -7.22 14.63 -6.48
CA LEU A 235 -7.41 13.18 -6.57
C LEU A 235 -6.05 12.52 -6.45
N TYR A 236 -5.92 11.56 -5.53
CA TYR A 236 -4.69 10.79 -5.39
C TYR A 236 -5.01 9.36 -5.02
N GLY A 237 -4.05 8.51 -5.21
CA GLY A 237 -4.15 7.11 -4.81
C GLY A 237 -3.51 6.21 -5.84
N ASN A 238 -3.81 4.94 -5.70
CA ASN A 238 -3.37 3.91 -6.61
C ASN A 238 -4.45 3.64 -7.68
N GLU A 239 -4.16 2.68 -8.50
CA GLU A 239 -4.99 2.16 -9.56
C GLU A 239 -6.45 1.91 -9.12
N GLY A 240 -7.40 2.32 -9.95
CA GLY A 240 -8.84 2.18 -9.69
C GLY A 240 -9.48 3.38 -8.98
N LEU A 241 -8.73 4.27 -8.36
CA LEU A 241 -9.28 5.49 -7.78
C LEU A 241 -9.57 6.58 -8.81
N LEU A 242 -8.82 6.59 -9.90
CA LEU A 242 -9.08 7.41 -11.08
C LEU A 242 -8.94 6.50 -12.32
N PRO A 243 -9.89 6.51 -13.27
CA PRO A 243 -9.73 5.76 -14.52
C PRO A 243 -8.49 6.21 -15.28
N LEU A 244 -7.72 5.25 -15.82
CA LEU A 244 -6.43 5.54 -16.47
C LEU A 244 -6.58 6.38 -17.74
N ASP A 245 -7.64 6.19 -18.52
CA ASP A 245 -7.98 7.02 -19.67
C ASP A 245 -8.25 8.47 -19.26
N THR A 246 -8.93 8.67 -18.15
CA THR A 246 -9.18 9.99 -17.56
C THR A 246 -7.89 10.63 -17.07
N PHE A 247 -7.02 9.86 -16.40
CA PHE A 247 -5.69 10.35 -16.02
C PHE A 247 -4.86 10.77 -17.24
N ALA A 248 -4.84 9.98 -18.31
CA ALA A 248 -4.17 10.29 -19.56
C ALA A 248 -4.72 11.58 -20.17
N ARG A 249 -6.04 11.76 -20.18
CA ARG A 249 -6.70 12.98 -20.65
C ARG A 249 -6.29 14.20 -19.81
N PHE A 250 -6.26 14.09 -18.49
CA PHE A 250 -5.82 15.15 -17.59
C PHE A 250 -4.35 15.51 -17.79
N SER A 251 -3.49 14.53 -18.04
CA SER A 251 -2.06 14.76 -18.25
C SER A 251 -1.73 15.58 -19.50
N HIS A 252 -2.63 15.60 -20.48
CA HIS A 252 -2.50 16.39 -21.71
C HIS A 252 -3.18 17.78 -21.62
N ASN A 253 -3.83 18.09 -20.51
CA ASN A 253 -4.49 19.37 -20.30
C ASN A 253 -3.67 20.26 -19.35
N PRO A 254 -3.15 21.43 -19.81
CA PRO A 254 -2.33 22.30 -18.97
C PRO A 254 -3.09 22.94 -17.79
N ALA A 255 -4.42 22.86 -17.76
CA ALA A 255 -5.23 23.33 -16.64
C ALA A 255 -5.05 22.47 -15.37
N TRP A 256 -4.57 21.23 -15.52
CA TRP A 256 -4.39 20.28 -14.44
C TRP A 256 -2.93 19.92 -14.25
N ARG A 257 -2.56 19.62 -13.03
CA ARG A 257 -1.26 19.03 -12.69
C ARG A 257 -1.44 17.54 -12.41
N THR A 258 -0.69 16.72 -13.12
CA THR A 258 -0.68 15.25 -12.92
C THR A 258 0.72 14.79 -12.58
N GLN A 259 0.82 13.76 -11.75
CA GLN A 259 2.09 13.16 -11.36
C GLN A 259 1.92 11.68 -11.12
N LEU A 260 2.88 10.88 -11.60
CA LEU A 260 3.03 9.48 -11.26
C LEU A 260 4.22 9.32 -10.30
N SER A 261 4.06 8.49 -9.28
CA SER A 261 5.20 8.07 -8.46
C SER A 261 6.10 7.09 -9.22
N GLN A 262 7.28 6.83 -8.69
CA GLN A 262 8.00 5.62 -9.08
C GLN A 262 7.18 4.38 -8.72
N PRO A 263 7.32 3.25 -9.45
CA PRO A 263 6.62 2.01 -9.12
C PRO A 263 6.94 1.57 -7.69
N VAL A 264 5.90 1.26 -6.91
CA VAL A 264 6.04 0.80 -5.53
C VAL A 264 5.53 -0.60 -5.30
N GLU A 265 4.68 -1.11 -6.20
CA GLU A 265 4.14 -2.47 -6.15
C GLU A 265 4.19 -3.13 -7.53
N THR A 266 4.05 -4.45 -7.56
CA THR A 266 4.02 -5.24 -8.79
C THR A 266 2.67 -5.93 -8.93
N VAL A 267 2.02 -5.74 -10.09
CA VAL A 267 0.88 -6.55 -10.52
C VAL A 267 1.40 -7.75 -11.30
N MET A 268 0.90 -8.94 -11.01
CA MET A 268 1.37 -10.20 -11.59
C MET A 268 0.21 -11.16 -11.85
N LEU A 269 0.48 -12.18 -12.65
CA LEU A 269 -0.31 -13.39 -12.69
C LEU A 269 0.31 -14.44 -11.78
N ALA A 270 -0.44 -14.90 -10.79
CA ALA A 270 -0.09 -16.08 -10.02
C ALA A 270 -0.46 -17.32 -10.84
N LEU A 271 0.50 -18.22 -11.02
CA LEU A 271 0.33 -19.49 -11.72
C LEU A 271 0.18 -20.61 -10.69
N ASN A 272 -0.89 -21.40 -10.80
CA ASN A 272 -1.14 -22.48 -9.85
C ASN A 272 -0.22 -23.68 -10.13
N SER A 273 0.82 -23.83 -9.34
CA SER A 273 1.78 -24.93 -9.49
C SER A 273 1.28 -26.29 -8.99
N ALA A 274 0.11 -26.33 -8.36
CA ALA A 274 -0.50 -27.57 -7.91
C ALA A 274 -1.53 -28.14 -8.90
N ARG A 275 -1.86 -27.42 -9.97
CA ARG A 275 -2.91 -27.79 -10.91
C ARG A 275 -2.36 -27.91 -12.34
N ALA A 276 -2.72 -29.01 -13.03
CA ALA A 276 -2.38 -29.16 -14.44
C ALA A 276 -3.11 -28.12 -15.32
N PRO A 277 -2.50 -27.61 -16.40
CA PRO A 277 -1.13 -27.88 -16.84
C PRO A 277 -0.08 -26.95 -16.25
N THR A 278 -0.46 -25.99 -15.40
CA THR A 278 0.47 -25.03 -14.80
C THR A 278 1.38 -25.64 -13.73
N ASN A 279 1.15 -26.90 -13.35
CA ASN A 279 2.09 -27.66 -12.52
C ASN A 279 3.39 -28.05 -13.27
N GLU A 280 3.40 -28.01 -14.61
CA GLU A 280 4.61 -28.25 -15.40
C GLU A 280 5.47 -26.98 -15.43
N LEU A 281 6.75 -27.10 -15.06
CA LEU A 281 7.70 -25.97 -15.08
C LEU A 281 7.83 -25.37 -16.48
N ALA A 282 7.95 -26.21 -17.51
CA ALA A 282 8.09 -25.74 -18.88
C ALA A 282 6.89 -24.89 -19.34
N VAL A 283 5.68 -25.23 -18.91
CA VAL A 283 4.49 -24.43 -19.19
C VAL A 283 4.58 -23.07 -18.50
N ARG A 284 4.91 -23.03 -17.20
CA ARG A 284 5.05 -21.76 -16.47
C ARG A 284 6.13 -20.86 -17.09
N GLU A 285 7.27 -21.43 -17.47
CA GLU A 285 8.33 -20.67 -18.13
C GLU A 285 7.91 -20.14 -19.50
N ALA A 286 7.22 -20.96 -20.29
CA ALA A 286 6.69 -20.54 -21.60
C ALA A 286 5.73 -19.37 -21.48
N LEU A 287 4.82 -19.40 -20.49
CA LEU A 287 3.87 -18.31 -20.25
C LEU A 287 4.57 -16.99 -19.94
N ASN A 288 5.70 -17.03 -19.22
CA ASN A 288 6.50 -15.83 -18.93
C ASN A 288 7.06 -15.18 -20.21
N TYR A 289 7.45 -15.99 -21.21
CA TYR A 289 7.97 -15.47 -22.47
C TYR A 289 6.85 -15.07 -23.46
N ALA A 290 5.62 -15.53 -23.25
CA ALA A 290 4.52 -15.39 -24.19
C ALA A 290 3.83 -14.02 -24.14
N VAL A 291 3.89 -13.29 -23.05
CA VAL A 291 3.16 -12.03 -22.85
C VAL A 291 4.00 -10.82 -23.24
N ASN A 292 3.50 -10.03 -24.17
CA ASN A 292 4.06 -8.74 -24.54
C ASN A 292 3.64 -7.66 -23.52
N LYS A 293 4.37 -7.55 -22.43
CA LYS A 293 4.07 -6.63 -21.33
C LYS A 293 4.09 -5.17 -21.78
N LYS A 294 4.98 -4.80 -22.69
CA LYS A 294 5.03 -3.42 -23.21
C LYS A 294 3.76 -3.07 -23.98
N SER A 295 3.31 -3.96 -24.85
CA SER A 295 2.07 -3.77 -25.60
C SER A 295 0.86 -3.70 -24.67
N LEU A 296 0.82 -4.54 -23.64
CA LEU A 296 -0.22 -4.53 -22.63
C LEU A 296 -0.27 -3.16 -21.90
N ILE A 297 0.87 -2.63 -21.49
CA ILE A 297 0.97 -1.33 -20.82
C ILE A 297 0.50 -0.21 -21.74
N ASP A 298 0.94 -0.21 -23.00
CA ASP A 298 0.61 0.86 -23.94
C ASP A 298 -0.88 0.84 -24.30
N ASN A 299 -1.50 -0.33 -24.44
CA ASN A 299 -2.87 -0.49 -24.93
C ASN A 299 -3.94 -0.57 -23.82
N ALA A 300 -3.64 -1.18 -22.68
CA ALA A 300 -4.60 -1.32 -21.59
C ALA A 300 -4.35 -0.34 -20.44
N LEU A 301 -3.10 0.08 -20.22
CA LEU A 301 -2.70 0.89 -19.08
C LEU A 301 -2.31 2.33 -19.46
N TYR A 302 -2.53 2.72 -20.70
CA TYR A 302 -2.26 4.08 -21.20
C TYR A 302 -0.82 4.56 -20.95
N GLY A 303 0.15 3.66 -20.93
CA GLY A 303 1.55 3.98 -20.68
C GLY A 303 1.86 4.47 -19.25
N THR A 304 0.97 4.25 -18.30
CA THR A 304 1.08 4.76 -16.92
C THR A 304 1.93 3.90 -16.00
N GLN A 305 2.37 2.74 -16.44
CA GLN A 305 3.12 1.76 -15.66
C GLN A 305 4.41 1.35 -16.38
N GLN A 306 5.26 0.64 -15.67
CA GLN A 306 6.50 0.09 -16.19
C GLN A 306 6.46 -1.42 -16.28
N VAL A 307 7.22 -2.01 -17.21
CA VAL A 307 7.36 -3.46 -17.32
C VAL A 307 7.99 -4.02 -16.06
N ALA A 308 7.36 -5.05 -15.48
CA ALA A 308 7.89 -5.82 -14.37
C ALA A 308 8.29 -7.22 -14.87
N ASP A 309 9.56 -7.53 -14.75
CA ASP A 309 10.14 -8.83 -15.11
C ASP A 309 10.57 -9.65 -13.88
N THR A 310 10.44 -9.07 -12.69
CA THR A 310 10.72 -9.69 -11.40
C THR A 310 9.58 -9.38 -10.43
N LEU A 311 9.44 -10.21 -9.39
CA LEU A 311 8.38 -10.05 -8.40
C LEU A 311 8.45 -8.69 -7.69
N PHE A 312 9.65 -8.22 -7.41
CA PHE A 312 9.87 -6.90 -6.83
C PHE A 312 10.74 -6.07 -7.75
N ALA A 313 10.43 -4.80 -7.91
CA ALA A 313 11.25 -3.90 -8.70
C ALA A 313 12.67 -3.84 -8.13
N PRO A 314 13.74 -3.77 -8.97
CA PRO A 314 15.12 -3.69 -8.48
C PRO A 314 15.40 -2.48 -7.59
N SER A 315 14.56 -1.44 -7.68
CA SER A 315 14.62 -0.26 -6.81
C SER A 315 14.10 -0.50 -5.39
N VAL A 316 13.38 -1.59 -5.17
CA VAL A 316 12.94 -1.98 -3.83
C VAL A 316 14.14 -2.47 -3.03
N PRO A 317 14.35 -2.00 -1.79
CA PRO A 317 15.46 -2.43 -0.97
C PRO A 317 15.54 -3.96 -0.84
N TYR A 318 16.75 -4.50 -1.00
CA TYR A 318 17.07 -5.94 -0.95
C TYR A 318 16.49 -6.79 -2.09
N ALA A 319 15.78 -6.22 -3.04
CA ALA A 319 15.15 -6.95 -4.13
C ALA A 319 16.06 -7.20 -5.32
N ASN A 320 17.12 -6.42 -5.48
CA ASN A 320 18.06 -6.59 -6.60
C ASN A 320 19.08 -7.72 -6.31
N ILE A 321 18.65 -8.94 -6.55
CA ILE A 321 19.46 -10.15 -6.33
C ILE A 321 20.05 -10.73 -7.62
N GLY A 322 20.12 -9.91 -8.67
CA GLY A 322 20.74 -10.30 -9.94
C GLY A 322 19.94 -11.32 -10.76
N LEU A 323 18.63 -11.39 -10.57
CA LEU A 323 17.78 -12.26 -11.40
C LEU A 323 17.85 -11.83 -12.86
N LYS A 324 17.95 -12.81 -13.74
CA LYS A 324 17.84 -12.58 -15.18
C LYS A 324 16.37 -12.51 -15.56
N PRO A 325 15.88 -11.37 -16.08
CA PRO A 325 14.49 -11.26 -16.47
C PRO A 325 14.18 -12.16 -17.68
N ARG A 326 12.94 -12.64 -17.74
CA ARG A 326 12.40 -13.32 -18.91
C ARG A 326 11.63 -12.29 -19.74
N HIS A 327 12.27 -11.76 -20.78
CA HIS A 327 11.64 -10.80 -21.68
C HIS A 327 10.69 -11.49 -22.65
N TYR A 328 9.78 -10.72 -23.24
CA TYR A 328 8.88 -11.20 -24.27
C TYR A 328 9.69 -11.87 -25.40
N ASP A 329 9.44 -13.16 -25.61
CA ASP A 329 10.10 -13.99 -26.62
C ASP A 329 9.19 -15.18 -26.99
N PRO A 330 8.25 -15.00 -27.90
CA PRO A 330 7.32 -16.06 -28.29
C PRO A 330 8.02 -17.27 -28.93
N GLN A 331 9.20 -17.09 -29.53
CA GLN A 331 9.96 -18.21 -30.09
C GLN A 331 10.49 -19.11 -28.97
N GLN A 332 11.00 -18.54 -27.91
CA GLN A 332 11.42 -19.29 -26.73
C GLN A 332 10.25 -20.00 -26.05
N ALA A 333 9.09 -19.35 -25.97
CA ALA A 333 7.88 -19.97 -25.45
C ALA A 333 7.47 -21.18 -26.28
N ASN A 334 7.48 -21.07 -27.61
CA ASN A 334 7.19 -22.17 -28.52
C ASN A 334 8.18 -23.33 -28.34
N ALA A 335 9.47 -23.05 -28.24
CA ALA A 335 10.51 -24.07 -28.07
C ALA A 335 10.33 -24.84 -26.74
N LEU A 336 10.05 -24.13 -25.65
CA LEU A 336 9.81 -24.75 -24.34
C LEU A 336 8.59 -25.67 -24.35
N LEU A 337 7.50 -25.26 -24.99
CA LEU A 337 6.28 -26.07 -25.08
C LEU A 337 6.49 -27.30 -25.97
N GLU A 338 7.16 -27.15 -27.11
CA GLU A 338 7.46 -28.27 -28.01
C GLU A 338 8.36 -29.30 -27.33
N ASN A 339 9.42 -28.87 -26.68
CA ASN A 339 10.32 -29.76 -25.96
C ASN A 339 9.64 -30.49 -24.79
N ALA A 340 8.59 -29.91 -24.22
CA ALA A 340 7.78 -30.53 -23.18
C ALA A 340 6.69 -31.47 -23.70
N GLY A 341 6.57 -31.63 -25.02
CA GLY A 341 5.59 -32.52 -25.65
C GLY A 341 4.24 -31.87 -25.98
N TRP A 342 4.14 -30.55 -25.81
CA TRP A 342 2.97 -29.80 -26.22
C TRP A 342 3.08 -29.40 -27.70
N ILE A 343 2.42 -30.16 -28.57
CA ILE A 343 2.57 -30.04 -30.04
C ILE A 343 1.25 -29.54 -30.64
N ARG A 344 1.37 -28.66 -31.62
CA ARG A 344 0.18 -28.26 -32.43
C ARG A 344 -0.18 -29.37 -33.38
N PRO A 345 -1.39 -29.96 -33.31
CA PRO A 345 -1.87 -30.85 -34.34
C PRO A 345 -2.04 -30.09 -35.68
N ALA A 346 -1.93 -30.79 -36.78
CA ALA A 346 -2.09 -30.20 -38.10
C ALA A 346 -3.41 -29.44 -38.22
N GLY A 347 -3.34 -28.17 -38.65
CA GLY A 347 -4.49 -27.29 -38.83
C GLY A 347 -5.11 -26.74 -37.55
N LYS A 348 -4.55 -27.03 -36.36
CA LYS A 348 -5.04 -26.51 -35.07
C LYS A 348 -4.17 -25.41 -34.54
N ALA A 349 -4.79 -24.40 -33.89
CA ALA A 349 -4.09 -23.30 -33.27
C ALA A 349 -3.56 -23.67 -31.87
N ILE A 350 -4.28 -24.55 -31.18
CA ILE A 350 -3.98 -24.91 -29.77
C ILE A 350 -3.16 -26.19 -29.71
N ARG A 351 -2.16 -26.18 -28.84
CA ARG A 351 -1.30 -27.32 -28.59
C ARG A 351 -2.02 -28.42 -27.84
N GLU A 352 -1.61 -29.66 -28.07
CA GLU A 352 -2.10 -30.84 -27.37
C GLU A 352 -0.94 -31.71 -26.87
N LYS A 353 -1.20 -32.42 -25.77
CA LYS A 353 -0.34 -33.43 -25.20
C LYS A 353 -1.19 -34.58 -24.68
N ASN A 354 -0.89 -35.81 -25.14
CA ASN A 354 -1.69 -36.99 -24.79
C ASN A 354 -3.22 -36.82 -25.10
N GLY A 355 -3.52 -36.15 -26.18
CA GLY A 355 -4.90 -35.88 -26.59
C GLY A 355 -5.63 -34.76 -25.82
N GLN A 356 -4.95 -34.13 -24.87
CA GLN A 356 -5.54 -33.04 -24.09
C GLN A 356 -5.05 -31.68 -24.61
N PRO A 357 -5.93 -30.72 -24.81
CA PRO A 357 -5.55 -29.37 -25.22
C PRO A 357 -4.80 -28.64 -24.09
N LEU A 358 -3.88 -27.76 -24.45
CA LEU A 358 -3.21 -26.86 -23.53
C LEU A 358 -4.17 -25.73 -23.15
N HIS A 359 -4.97 -26.00 -22.14
CA HIS A 359 -6.06 -25.15 -21.68
C HIS A 359 -5.79 -24.65 -20.24
N ILE A 360 -5.90 -23.33 -20.05
CA ILE A 360 -5.69 -22.69 -18.75
C ILE A 360 -6.79 -21.67 -18.50
N GLU A 361 -7.36 -21.68 -17.31
CA GLU A 361 -8.33 -20.67 -16.88
C GLU A 361 -7.60 -19.46 -16.27
N LEU A 362 -7.98 -18.26 -16.66
CA LEU A 362 -7.56 -17.00 -16.07
C LEU A 362 -8.75 -16.38 -15.33
N SER A 363 -8.65 -16.34 -14.01
CA SER A 363 -9.71 -15.81 -13.14
C SER A 363 -9.44 -14.36 -12.79
N PHE A 364 -10.47 -13.54 -12.82
CA PHE A 364 -10.41 -12.11 -12.47
C PHE A 364 -11.76 -11.60 -11.98
N ILE A 365 -11.77 -10.46 -11.31
CA ILE A 365 -13.00 -9.79 -10.86
C ILE A 365 -13.70 -9.20 -12.08
N GLY A 366 -14.86 -9.74 -12.43
CA GLY A 366 -15.55 -9.44 -13.67
C GLY A 366 -16.03 -8.00 -13.82
N THR A 367 -16.22 -7.29 -12.71
CA THR A 367 -16.58 -5.87 -12.69
C THR A 367 -15.37 -4.93 -12.81
N ASP A 368 -14.16 -5.47 -12.70
CA ASP A 368 -12.93 -4.70 -12.91
C ASP A 368 -12.59 -4.64 -14.40
N ALA A 369 -12.97 -3.54 -15.04
CA ALA A 369 -12.74 -3.30 -16.45
C ALA A 369 -11.25 -3.35 -16.86
N LEU A 370 -10.35 -2.93 -15.96
CA LEU A 370 -8.93 -2.95 -16.22
C LEU A 370 -8.39 -4.38 -16.25
N SER A 371 -8.73 -5.20 -15.25
CA SER A 371 -8.37 -6.62 -15.23
C SER A 371 -8.91 -7.35 -16.43
N LYS A 372 -10.14 -7.05 -16.85
CA LYS A 372 -10.74 -7.63 -18.07
C LYS A 372 -9.94 -7.28 -19.31
N SER A 373 -9.59 -6.02 -19.51
CA SER A 373 -8.79 -5.56 -20.66
C SER A 373 -7.42 -6.23 -20.69
N MET A 374 -6.73 -6.33 -19.56
CA MET A 374 -5.46 -7.03 -19.46
C MET A 374 -5.61 -8.53 -19.74
N ALA A 375 -6.65 -9.16 -19.22
CA ALA A 375 -6.92 -10.59 -19.44
C ALA A 375 -7.14 -10.91 -20.91
N GLU A 376 -7.86 -10.06 -21.63
CA GLU A 376 -8.11 -10.23 -23.09
C GLU A 376 -6.81 -10.12 -23.90
N ILE A 377 -5.92 -9.20 -23.57
CA ILE A 377 -4.61 -9.07 -24.22
C ILE A 377 -3.75 -10.30 -23.93
N ILE A 378 -3.70 -10.74 -22.68
CA ILE A 378 -2.94 -11.93 -22.26
C ILE A 378 -3.48 -13.18 -22.97
N GLN A 379 -4.79 -13.34 -23.07
CA GLN A 379 -5.45 -14.42 -23.81
C GLN A 379 -4.97 -14.47 -25.27
N ALA A 380 -4.95 -13.32 -25.93
CA ALA A 380 -4.52 -13.22 -27.33
C ALA A 380 -3.03 -13.55 -27.49
N ASP A 381 -2.16 -13.04 -26.63
CA ASP A 381 -0.72 -13.33 -26.66
C ASP A 381 -0.44 -14.82 -26.43
N MET A 382 -1.10 -15.43 -25.47
CA MET A 382 -0.93 -16.86 -25.16
C MET A 382 -1.44 -17.75 -26.30
N ARG A 383 -2.50 -17.34 -26.97
CA ARG A 383 -3.01 -18.06 -28.15
C ARG A 383 -1.98 -18.13 -29.29
N GLN A 384 -1.17 -17.09 -29.45
CA GLN A 384 -0.10 -17.06 -30.46
C GLN A 384 0.94 -18.18 -30.26
N VAL A 385 1.14 -18.61 -29.04
CA VAL A 385 2.04 -19.73 -28.72
C VAL A 385 1.30 -21.06 -28.53
N GLY A 386 0.02 -21.10 -28.82
CA GLY A 386 -0.79 -22.33 -28.82
C GLY A 386 -1.45 -22.66 -27.47
N VAL A 387 -1.60 -21.70 -26.60
CA VAL A 387 -2.31 -21.86 -25.32
C VAL A 387 -3.73 -21.33 -25.44
N ASP A 388 -4.71 -22.14 -25.07
CA ASP A 388 -6.10 -21.75 -24.97
C ASP A 388 -6.38 -21.22 -23.55
N VAL A 389 -6.70 -19.95 -23.45
CA VAL A 389 -7.00 -19.29 -22.17
C VAL A 389 -8.50 -19.02 -22.08
N ALA A 390 -9.15 -19.59 -21.07
CA ALA A 390 -10.53 -19.29 -20.75
C ALA A 390 -10.59 -18.16 -19.72
N LEU A 391 -11.31 -17.10 -20.03
CA LEU A 391 -11.48 -15.95 -19.14
C LEU A 391 -12.66 -16.19 -18.19
N ILE A 392 -12.37 -16.23 -16.88
CA ILE A 392 -13.36 -16.45 -15.82
C ILE A 392 -13.53 -15.16 -15.04
N GLY A 393 -14.48 -14.32 -15.47
CA GLY A 393 -14.87 -13.10 -14.78
C GLY A 393 -16.03 -13.38 -13.85
N GLU A 394 -15.79 -13.28 -12.55
CA GLU A 394 -16.79 -13.51 -11.50
C GLU A 394 -16.83 -12.37 -10.51
N GLU A 395 -17.79 -12.40 -9.62
CA GLU A 395 -17.88 -11.50 -8.48
C GLU A 395 -16.66 -11.64 -7.56
N GLU A 396 -16.29 -10.57 -6.90
CA GLU A 396 -15.08 -10.46 -6.09
C GLU A 396 -14.96 -11.57 -5.02
N SER A 397 -16.05 -11.84 -4.30
CA SER A 397 -16.06 -12.89 -3.27
C SER A 397 -15.82 -14.29 -3.86
N SER A 398 -16.34 -14.56 -5.07
CA SER A 398 -16.13 -15.81 -5.80
C SER A 398 -14.68 -15.97 -6.25
N ILE A 399 -14.05 -14.88 -6.70
CA ILE A 399 -12.63 -14.87 -7.09
C ILE A 399 -11.74 -15.15 -5.89
N TYR A 400 -12.01 -14.52 -4.75
CA TYR A 400 -11.26 -14.80 -3.52
C TYR A 400 -11.46 -16.24 -3.02
N ALA A 401 -12.66 -16.80 -3.19
CA ALA A 401 -12.89 -18.19 -2.85
C ALA A 401 -12.10 -19.13 -3.79
N ARG A 402 -12.04 -18.84 -5.09
CA ARG A 402 -11.20 -19.60 -6.03
C ARG A 402 -9.73 -19.57 -5.64
N GLN A 403 -9.25 -18.41 -5.25
CA GLN A 403 -7.87 -18.21 -4.85
C GLN A 403 -7.54 -19.01 -3.58
N ARG A 404 -8.38 -18.92 -2.55
CA ARG A 404 -8.25 -19.69 -1.31
C ARG A 404 -8.27 -21.20 -1.54
N ASP A 405 -9.18 -21.67 -2.38
CA ASP A 405 -9.43 -23.09 -2.61
C ASP A 405 -8.52 -23.70 -3.70
N GLY A 406 -7.67 -22.89 -4.34
CA GLY A 406 -6.81 -23.33 -5.44
C GLY A 406 -7.57 -23.66 -6.74
N ARG A 407 -8.78 -23.16 -6.91
CA ARG A 407 -9.63 -23.39 -8.10
C ARG A 407 -9.37 -22.38 -9.21
N PHE A 408 -8.11 -22.25 -9.61
CA PHE A 408 -7.68 -21.39 -10.71
C PHE A 408 -6.46 -21.99 -11.40
N GLY A 409 -6.27 -21.63 -12.67
CA GLY A 409 -5.02 -21.88 -13.40
C GLY A 409 -4.08 -20.69 -13.26
N MET A 410 -4.58 -19.51 -13.61
CA MET A 410 -3.93 -18.21 -13.43
C MET A 410 -4.91 -17.25 -12.76
N ILE A 411 -4.39 -16.34 -11.95
CA ILE A 411 -5.18 -15.32 -11.28
C ILE A 411 -4.34 -14.06 -11.10
N PHE A 412 -4.96 -12.87 -11.21
CA PHE A 412 -4.26 -11.63 -10.92
C PHE A 412 -3.99 -11.50 -9.42
N ASN A 413 -2.79 -11.07 -9.12
CA ASN A 413 -2.36 -10.74 -7.75
C ASN A 413 -1.41 -9.56 -7.81
N ARG A 414 -1.11 -8.99 -6.64
CA ARG A 414 -0.17 -7.88 -6.52
C ARG A 414 0.63 -7.97 -5.23
N THR A 415 1.84 -7.43 -5.23
CA THR A 415 2.58 -7.18 -3.99
C THR A 415 1.92 -6.03 -3.23
N TRP A 416 2.36 -5.78 -2.01
CA TRP A 416 1.75 -4.73 -1.19
C TRP A 416 2.40 -3.36 -1.37
N GLY A 417 3.56 -3.31 -2.02
CA GLY A 417 4.34 -2.10 -2.20
C GLY A 417 5.21 -1.77 -0.99
N ALA A 418 6.17 -0.87 -1.23
CA ALA A 418 7.04 -0.40 -0.16
C ALA A 418 6.21 0.35 0.91
N PRO A 419 6.52 0.20 2.21
CA PRO A 419 7.63 -0.54 2.81
C PRO A 419 7.36 -2.02 3.14
N TYR A 420 6.25 -2.60 2.66
CA TYR A 420 5.87 -3.99 2.93
C TYR A 420 6.69 -5.01 2.14
N ASP A 421 7.18 -4.61 0.96
CA ASP A 421 8.00 -5.45 0.10
C ASP A 421 9.48 -5.37 0.50
N PRO A 422 10.23 -6.44 0.34
CA PRO A 422 9.78 -7.79 -0.03
C PRO A 422 9.36 -8.65 1.16
N HIS A 423 9.87 -8.37 2.37
CA HIS A 423 9.80 -9.31 3.50
C HIS A 423 8.39 -9.50 4.05
N ALA A 424 7.68 -8.41 4.35
CA ALA A 424 6.33 -8.50 4.94
C ALA A 424 5.36 -9.21 4.00
N PHE A 425 5.41 -8.92 2.70
CA PHE A 425 4.60 -9.57 1.69
C PHE A 425 4.89 -11.09 1.63
N MET A 426 6.17 -11.47 1.57
CA MET A 426 6.54 -12.90 1.48
C MET A 426 6.21 -13.65 2.77
N SER A 427 6.40 -13.05 3.93
CA SER A 427 6.10 -13.72 5.19
C SER A 427 4.60 -13.92 5.41
N SER A 428 3.75 -13.05 4.88
CA SER A 428 2.30 -13.19 4.98
C SER A 428 1.76 -14.43 4.27
N MET A 429 2.45 -14.89 3.24
CA MET A 429 2.04 -16.08 2.48
C MET A 429 2.08 -17.37 3.29
N ARG A 430 2.72 -17.36 4.46
CA ARG A 430 2.75 -18.50 5.39
C ARG A 430 1.56 -18.52 6.35
N VAL A 431 0.75 -17.49 6.37
CA VAL A 431 -0.29 -17.29 7.37
C VAL A 431 -1.65 -17.07 6.70
N PRO A 432 -2.51 -18.11 6.65
CA PRO A 432 -3.80 -18.03 5.97
C PRO A 432 -4.84 -17.17 6.70
N SER A 433 -4.58 -16.73 7.93
CA SER A 433 -5.54 -15.98 8.75
C SER A 433 -5.30 -14.48 8.84
N HIS A 434 -4.44 -13.95 8.00
CA HIS A 434 -4.23 -12.51 7.93
C HIS A 434 -5.49 -11.80 7.46
N ALA A 435 -5.81 -10.71 7.42
CA ALA A 435 -6.98 -9.95 6.99
C ALA A 435 -7.92 -10.75 6.04
N ASP A 436 -9.13 -10.35 5.87
CA ASP A 436 -10.13 -11.11 5.14
C ASP A 436 -9.65 -11.60 3.77
N TYR A 437 -9.13 -10.70 2.98
CA TYR A 437 -8.60 -11.01 1.66
C TYR A 437 -7.32 -11.85 1.75
N GLN A 438 -6.39 -11.49 2.61
CA GLN A 438 -5.12 -12.19 2.76
C GLN A 438 -5.30 -13.58 3.36
N ALA A 439 -6.23 -13.72 4.27
CA ALA A 439 -6.59 -15.03 4.80
C ALA A 439 -7.11 -15.98 3.71
N GLN A 440 -7.74 -15.44 2.69
CA GLN A 440 -8.24 -16.19 1.55
C GLN A 440 -7.14 -16.51 0.53
N GLN A 441 -6.08 -15.71 0.50
CA GLN A 441 -4.92 -15.96 -0.35
C GLN A 441 -3.95 -16.97 0.26
N GLY A 442 -3.87 -17.00 1.56
CA GLY A 442 -2.99 -17.89 2.33
C GLY A 442 -3.45 -19.37 2.34
#